data_1764a108a969b5859ed4d09ef7cd0d90
#
_entry.id   1764a108a969b5859ed4d09ef7cd0d90
#
_cell.length_a   1.000
_cell.length_b   1.000
_cell.length_c   1.000
_cell.angle_alpha   90.00
_cell.angle_beta   90.00
_cell.angle_gamma   90.00
#
_symmetry.space_group_name_H-M   'P 1'
#
loop_
_entity.id
_entity.type
_entity.pdbx_description
1 polymer ?
#
loop_
_entity_poly.entity_id
_entity_poly.type
_entity_poly.pdbx_seq_one_letter_code
_entity_poly.pdbx_strand_id
1 'polypeptide(L)'
;MTPKVILFDLDGTLLDTLEDLSAAVNHALQARGLPLHTVDEYRTMVGHGVRNLVLKALPPDWQADDARVDAALADFKAYYQAHIDVLTHPYPGIPELLGELNAKGVRMAVASNKFQEGTEYLIRRFFPEIPFVAILGDSPGRPLKPSPEIVREVLAKAGVAPQDALMVGDSPTDMRTAAAGGIDALAVAWGYRSPEELAGHRLVRSVPALRIELLGFYVSEPLTTPPATFETPLQALVYQTFASENIPYSRVDTDPGITMEDCAHISARIGVQIVKTIFLCNRQQTAFYLYVTSHDKPFVTRDFCSALGIPRVSFASAERLWELTGVHVGATTILSAVLPQAAGVHLVMDAAIARGERFACTDGTPTCFVTLHTRDLLETYLAGKELLIIE
;
A
#
# COMPACT_ATOMS: atom_id res chain seq x y z
N MET A 1 -6.63 -7.50 -16.91
CA MET A 1 -6.08 -8.88 -17.01
C MET A 1 -4.82 -8.95 -16.19
N THR A 2 -4.66 -9.95 -15.35
CA THR A 2 -3.42 -10.16 -14.60
C THR A 2 -2.28 -10.48 -15.56
N PRO A 3 -1.14 -9.79 -15.50
CA PRO A 3 0.00 -10.07 -16.38
C PRO A 3 0.54 -11.48 -16.13
N LYS A 4 1.02 -12.15 -17.20
CA LYS A 4 1.63 -13.48 -17.09
C LYS A 4 3.08 -13.45 -16.62
N VAL A 5 3.76 -12.31 -16.82
CA VAL A 5 5.08 -12.02 -16.27
C VAL A 5 5.18 -10.56 -15.82
N ILE A 6 5.79 -10.34 -14.65
CA ILE A 6 6.07 -9.00 -14.12
C ILE A 6 7.59 -8.83 -14.04
N LEU A 7 8.10 -7.77 -14.65
CA LEU A 7 9.47 -7.34 -14.55
C LEU A 7 9.57 -6.26 -13.47
N PHE A 8 10.28 -6.51 -12.41
CA PHE A 8 10.54 -5.54 -11.35
C PHE A 8 11.90 -4.89 -11.53
N ASP A 9 11.99 -3.57 -11.37
CA ASP A 9 13.26 -2.95 -11.03
C ASP A 9 13.66 -3.36 -9.61
N LEU A 10 14.93 -3.15 -9.25
CA LEU A 10 15.48 -3.53 -7.95
C LEU A 10 15.60 -2.31 -7.02
N ASP A 11 16.53 -1.40 -7.34
CA ASP A 11 16.89 -0.26 -6.51
C ASP A 11 15.76 0.78 -6.51
N GLY A 12 15.12 1.04 -5.37
CA GLY A 12 13.96 1.94 -5.25
C GLY A 12 12.61 1.30 -5.56
N THR A 13 12.59 0.03 -5.96
CA THR A 13 11.33 -0.70 -6.26
C THR A 13 11.13 -1.89 -5.34
N LEU A 14 11.99 -2.89 -5.38
CA LEU A 14 11.95 -4.04 -4.47
C LEU A 14 12.72 -3.79 -3.18
N LEU A 15 13.88 -3.12 -3.29
CA LEU A 15 14.79 -2.85 -2.18
C LEU A 15 15.09 -1.36 -2.05
N ASP A 16 15.15 -0.86 -0.82
CA ASP A 16 15.82 0.39 -0.51
C ASP A 16 17.32 0.12 -0.33
N THR A 17 18.10 0.55 -1.30
CA THR A 17 19.55 0.34 -1.36
C THR A 17 20.32 1.64 -1.24
N LEU A 18 19.63 2.76 -1.01
CA LEU A 18 20.19 4.11 -1.16
C LEU A 18 21.32 4.38 -0.17
N GLU A 19 21.16 3.93 1.08
CA GLU A 19 22.14 4.19 2.13
C GLU A 19 23.45 3.45 1.89
N ASP A 20 23.43 2.18 1.51
CA ASP A 20 24.65 1.43 1.20
C ASP A 20 25.33 1.94 -0.07
N LEU A 21 24.56 2.31 -1.10
CA LEU A 21 25.10 2.97 -2.29
C LEU A 21 25.79 4.31 -1.94
N SER A 22 25.13 5.12 -1.13
CA SER A 22 25.65 6.43 -0.68
C SER A 22 26.94 6.27 0.14
N ALA A 23 26.95 5.33 1.09
CA ALA A 23 28.12 5.02 1.89
C ALA A 23 29.33 4.60 1.03
N ALA A 24 29.08 3.75 0.03
CA ALA A 24 30.15 3.26 -0.84
C ALA A 24 30.73 4.38 -1.75
N VAL A 25 29.87 5.25 -2.28
CA VAL A 25 30.38 6.41 -3.07
C VAL A 25 31.14 7.39 -2.16
N ASN A 26 30.59 7.71 -0.99
CA ASN A 26 31.25 8.58 -0.01
C ASN A 26 32.59 8.00 0.46
N HIS A 27 32.70 6.67 0.63
CA HIS A 27 33.98 6.03 0.92
C HIS A 27 35.01 6.31 -0.21
N ALA A 28 34.62 6.16 -1.47
CA ALA A 28 35.51 6.43 -2.60
C ALA A 28 35.90 7.91 -2.73
N LEU A 29 35.00 8.84 -2.39
CA LEU A 29 35.26 10.27 -2.34
C LEU A 29 36.21 10.64 -1.19
N GLN A 30 35.96 10.12 0.00
CA GLN A 30 36.75 10.37 1.19
C GLN A 30 38.21 9.90 1.04
N ALA A 31 38.42 8.74 0.40
CA ALA A 31 39.78 8.23 0.09
C ALA A 31 40.60 9.19 -0.79
N ARG A 32 39.93 10.16 -1.44
CA ARG A 32 40.54 11.15 -2.33
C ARG A 32 40.51 12.58 -1.76
N GLY A 33 40.03 12.75 -0.53
CA GLY A 33 39.88 14.07 0.09
C GLY A 33 38.84 14.94 -0.61
N LEU A 34 37.87 14.34 -1.31
CA LEU A 34 36.80 15.05 -2.04
C LEU A 34 35.59 15.32 -1.13
N PRO A 35 34.77 16.35 -1.42
CA PRO A 35 33.54 16.62 -0.70
C PRO A 35 32.59 15.40 -0.73
N LEU A 36 31.91 15.15 0.39
CA LEU A 36 30.93 14.09 0.51
C LEU A 36 29.53 14.63 0.22
N HIS A 37 28.63 13.76 -0.17
CA HIS A 37 27.22 14.06 -0.41
C HIS A 37 26.33 13.45 0.68
N THR A 38 25.17 14.06 0.87
CA THR A 38 24.10 13.51 1.70
C THR A 38 23.38 12.36 0.98
N VAL A 39 22.69 11.51 1.73
CA VAL A 39 21.89 10.41 1.15
C VAL A 39 20.82 10.95 0.18
N ASP A 40 20.20 12.09 0.52
CA ASP A 40 19.17 12.70 -0.34
C ASP A 40 19.71 13.16 -1.71
N GLU A 41 20.94 13.68 -1.76
CA GLU A 41 21.56 14.08 -3.01
C GLU A 41 21.77 12.88 -3.94
N TYR A 42 22.05 11.71 -3.38
CA TYR A 42 22.22 10.48 -4.16
C TYR A 42 20.92 9.99 -4.83
N ARG A 43 19.73 10.33 -4.30
CA ARG A 43 18.45 9.94 -4.94
C ARG A 43 18.39 10.31 -6.43
N THR A 44 18.92 11.47 -6.81
CA THR A 44 18.91 11.95 -8.20
C THR A 44 20.03 11.35 -9.05
N MET A 45 21.06 10.78 -8.41
CA MET A 45 22.24 10.23 -9.09
C MET A 45 22.06 8.76 -9.47
N VAL A 46 21.30 7.99 -8.68
CA VAL A 46 21.03 6.55 -8.88
C VAL A 46 20.13 6.31 -10.11
N GLY A 47 20.22 5.12 -10.73
CA GLY A 47 19.29 4.63 -11.76
C GLY A 47 19.90 4.48 -13.17
N HIS A 48 21.10 4.98 -13.42
CA HIS A 48 21.78 4.91 -14.73
C HIS A 48 23.10 4.12 -14.69
N GLY A 49 23.18 3.12 -13.83
CA GLY A 49 24.37 2.30 -13.64
C GLY A 49 25.41 2.93 -12.70
N VAL A 50 26.29 2.08 -12.19
CA VAL A 50 27.23 2.49 -11.11
C VAL A 50 28.30 3.48 -11.59
N ARG A 51 28.75 3.39 -12.86
CA ARG A 51 29.72 4.35 -13.40
C ARG A 51 29.14 5.76 -13.45
N ASN A 52 27.85 5.89 -13.85
CA ASN A 52 27.17 7.17 -13.89
C ASN A 52 26.91 7.73 -12.46
N LEU A 53 26.62 6.88 -11.50
CA LEU A 53 26.47 7.26 -10.10
C LEU A 53 27.77 7.88 -9.56
N VAL A 54 28.92 7.17 -9.73
CA VAL A 54 30.22 7.68 -9.32
C VAL A 54 30.59 8.96 -10.07
N LEU A 55 30.38 8.99 -11.40
CA LEU A 55 30.66 10.17 -12.23
C LEU A 55 29.91 11.41 -11.71
N LYS A 56 28.60 11.30 -11.43
CA LYS A 56 27.81 12.43 -10.93
C LYS A 56 28.22 12.92 -9.55
N ALA A 57 28.77 12.05 -8.72
CA ALA A 57 29.24 12.40 -7.38
C ALA A 57 30.61 13.07 -7.39
N LEU A 58 31.39 12.92 -8.45
CA LEU A 58 32.72 13.55 -8.57
C LEU A 58 32.61 15.05 -8.91
N PRO A 59 33.55 15.88 -8.45
CA PRO A 59 33.66 17.28 -8.91
C PRO A 59 33.82 17.41 -10.41
N PRO A 60 33.38 18.53 -11.05
CA PRO A 60 33.38 18.69 -12.49
C PRO A 60 34.75 18.52 -13.15
N ASP A 61 35.83 18.93 -12.48
CA ASP A 61 37.22 18.77 -12.95
C ASP A 61 37.71 17.32 -12.95
N TRP A 62 37.08 16.46 -12.14
CA TRP A 62 37.35 15.03 -12.11
C TRP A 62 36.52 14.25 -13.12
N GLN A 63 35.32 14.73 -13.44
CA GLN A 63 34.39 14.05 -14.37
C GLN A 63 34.95 13.97 -15.80
N ALA A 64 35.82 14.90 -16.18
CA ALA A 64 36.46 14.94 -17.50
C ALA A 64 37.68 13.99 -17.64
N ASP A 65 38.11 13.35 -16.54
CA ASP A 65 39.27 12.45 -16.49
C ASP A 65 38.81 11.00 -16.26
N ASP A 66 38.74 10.23 -17.34
CA ASP A 66 38.28 8.83 -17.27
C ASP A 66 39.11 7.99 -16.31
N ALA A 67 40.45 8.23 -16.21
CA ALA A 67 41.29 7.47 -15.29
C ALA A 67 40.93 7.73 -13.82
N ARG A 68 40.61 8.97 -13.47
CA ARG A 68 40.11 9.34 -12.12
C ARG A 68 38.74 8.73 -11.83
N VAL A 69 37.83 8.77 -12.79
CA VAL A 69 36.51 8.15 -12.67
C VAL A 69 36.64 6.67 -12.48
N ASP A 70 37.48 5.97 -13.26
CA ASP A 70 37.66 4.52 -13.17
C ASP A 70 38.32 4.10 -11.85
N ALA A 71 39.29 4.91 -11.35
CA ALA A 71 39.87 4.66 -10.02
C ALA A 71 38.84 4.83 -8.88
N ALA A 72 37.97 5.86 -8.94
CA ALA A 72 36.90 6.04 -7.96
C ALA A 72 35.85 4.93 -8.05
N LEU A 73 35.53 4.47 -9.27
CA LEU A 73 34.63 3.34 -9.51
C LEU A 73 35.20 2.01 -8.96
N ALA A 74 36.50 1.80 -9.08
CA ALA A 74 37.14 0.60 -8.51
C ALA A 74 37.02 0.56 -6.98
N ASP A 75 37.30 1.68 -6.30
CA ASP A 75 37.16 1.75 -4.84
C ASP A 75 35.69 1.63 -4.39
N PHE A 76 34.76 2.28 -5.12
CA PHE A 76 33.35 2.08 -4.89
C PHE A 76 32.98 0.59 -4.95
N LYS A 77 33.38 -0.10 -6.03
CA LYS A 77 33.04 -1.51 -6.21
C LYS A 77 33.61 -2.38 -5.11
N ALA A 78 34.87 -2.18 -4.74
CA ALA A 78 35.54 -2.95 -3.69
C ALA A 78 34.82 -2.78 -2.33
N TYR A 79 34.48 -1.54 -1.97
CA TYR A 79 33.74 -1.28 -0.73
C TYR A 79 32.30 -1.80 -0.80
N TYR A 80 31.58 -1.52 -1.86
CA TYR A 80 30.17 -1.89 -2.01
C TYR A 80 29.97 -3.41 -2.00
N GLN A 81 30.85 -4.19 -2.62
CA GLN A 81 30.77 -5.66 -2.57
C GLN A 81 30.81 -6.22 -1.14
N ALA A 82 31.55 -5.57 -0.24
CA ALA A 82 31.67 -6.00 1.15
C ALA A 82 30.53 -5.45 2.05
N HIS A 83 29.75 -4.46 1.58
CA HIS A 83 28.77 -3.72 2.39
C HIS A 83 27.42 -3.55 1.67
N ILE A 84 27.10 -4.42 0.72
CA ILE A 84 25.95 -4.27 -0.17
C ILE A 84 24.59 -4.49 0.53
N ASP A 85 24.57 -5.13 1.69
CA ASP A 85 23.39 -5.53 2.45
C ASP A 85 23.46 -5.15 3.95
N VAL A 86 24.17 -4.07 4.28
CA VAL A 86 24.30 -3.57 5.68
C VAL A 86 23.06 -2.82 6.11
N LEU A 87 22.58 -1.88 5.28
CA LEU A 87 21.38 -1.08 5.50
C LEU A 87 20.30 -1.33 4.44
N THR A 88 20.66 -2.00 3.36
CA THR A 88 19.72 -2.42 2.31
C THR A 88 18.64 -3.34 2.88
N HIS A 89 17.39 -3.07 2.56
CA HIS A 89 16.26 -3.88 3.01
C HIS A 89 15.09 -3.82 2.00
N PRO A 90 14.20 -4.85 1.99
CA PRO A 90 12.98 -4.81 1.21
C PRO A 90 12.04 -3.68 1.67
N TYR A 91 11.35 -3.05 0.73
CA TYR A 91 10.25 -2.18 1.12
C TYR A 91 9.16 -3.00 1.85
N PRO A 92 8.53 -2.42 2.90
CA PRO A 92 7.50 -3.11 3.69
C PRO A 92 6.36 -3.66 2.81
N GLY A 93 6.05 -4.95 2.95
CA GLY A 93 5.01 -5.65 2.20
C GLY A 93 5.47 -6.24 0.85
N ILE A 94 6.66 -5.93 0.36
CA ILE A 94 7.19 -6.52 -0.89
C ILE A 94 7.41 -8.03 -0.79
N PRO A 95 8.04 -8.57 0.28
CA PRO A 95 8.19 -10.02 0.40
C PRO A 95 6.86 -10.78 0.34
N GLU A 96 5.85 -10.27 1.02
CA GLU A 96 4.49 -10.83 1.07
C GLU A 96 3.84 -10.77 -0.32
N LEU A 97 3.93 -9.64 -1.01
CA LEU A 97 3.40 -9.48 -2.36
C LEU A 97 4.04 -10.47 -3.35
N LEU A 98 5.37 -10.61 -3.33
CA LEU A 98 6.06 -11.57 -4.19
C LEU A 98 5.64 -13.01 -3.88
N GLY A 99 5.44 -13.35 -2.62
CA GLY A 99 4.90 -14.64 -2.17
C GLY A 99 3.49 -14.91 -2.72
N GLU A 100 2.60 -13.91 -2.65
CA GLU A 100 1.23 -14.03 -3.19
C GLU A 100 1.21 -14.16 -4.73
N LEU A 101 2.03 -13.39 -5.43
CA LEU A 101 2.18 -13.49 -6.88
C LEU A 101 2.66 -14.88 -7.28
N ASN A 102 3.67 -15.41 -6.56
CA ASN A 102 4.17 -16.76 -6.77
C ASN A 102 3.09 -17.82 -6.54
N ALA A 103 2.35 -17.73 -5.44
CA ALA A 103 1.26 -18.64 -5.12
C ALA A 103 0.14 -18.64 -6.18
N LYS A 104 -0.07 -17.52 -6.88
CA LYS A 104 -1.00 -17.39 -8.00
C LYS A 104 -0.40 -17.77 -9.37
N GLY A 105 0.83 -18.24 -9.39
CA GLY A 105 1.51 -18.68 -10.61
C GLY A 105 1.95 -17.54 -11.54
N VAL A 106 2.00 -16.30 -11.07
CA VAL A 106 2.52 -15.16 -11.83
C VAL A 106 4.03 -15.26 -11.90
N ARG A 107 4.59 -15.29 -13.11
CA ARG A 107 6.05 -15.31 -13.29
C ARG A 107 6.64 -13.94 -12.99
N MET A 108 7.78 -13.92 -12.33
CA MET A 108 8.47 -12.69 -11.93
C MET A 108 9.89 -12.69 -12.45
N ALA A 109 10.36 -11.51 -12.84
CA ALA A 109 11.74 -11.28 -13.24
C ALA A 109 12.25 -9.99 -12.63
N VAL A 110 13.56 -9.87 -12.50
CA VAL A 110 14.24 -8.63 -12.11
C VAL A 110 14.97 -8.06 -13.32
N ALA A 111 14.80 -6.76 -13.55
CA ALA A 111 15.39 -6.01 -14.65
C ALA A 111 16.00 -4.70 -14.13
N SER A 112 17.29 -4.70 -13.82
CA SER A 112 17.97 -3.59 -13.14
C SER A 112 19.20 -3.07 -13.91
N ASN A 113 19.53 -1.79 -13.70
CA ASN A 113 20.79 -1.19 -14.16
C ASN A 113 21.95 -1.37 -13.14
N LYS A 114 21.67 -2.07 -12.03
CA LYS A 114 22.70 -2.52 -11.09
C LYS A 114 23.54 -3.62 -11.71
N PHE A 115 24.85 -3.73 -11.38
CA PHE A 115 25.73 -4.78 -11.89
C PHE A 115 25.19 -6.19 -11.54
N GLN A 116 25.41 -7.14 -12.46
CA GLN A 116 24.76 -8.46 -12.44
C GLN A 116 24.96 -9.19 -11.12
N GLU A 117 26.21 -9.28 -10.65
CA GLU A 117 26.55 -10.04 -9.42
C GLU A 117 25.86 -9.46 -8.18
N GLY A 118 25.81 -8.13 -8.07
CA GLY A 118 25.11 -7.46 -6.96
C GLY A 118 23.61 -7.66 -7.03
N THR A 119 23.03 -7.63 -8.24
CA THR A 119 21.59 -7.91 -8.45
C THR A 119 21.24 -9.32 -8.01
N GLU A 120 22.01 -10.33 -8.45
CA GLU A 120 21.79 -11.73 -8.06
C GLU A 120 21.98 -11.95 -6.55
N TYR A 121 23.03 -11.37 -5.97
CA TYR A 121 23.30 -11.50 -4.55
C TYR A 121 22.12 -10.98 -3.71
N LEU A 122 21.68 -9.76 -3.97
CA LEU A 122 20.59 -9.13 -3.21
C LEU A 122 19.26 -9.88 -3.35
N ILE A 123 18.93 -10.34 -4.55
CA ILE A 123 17.70 -11.11 -4.77
C ILE A 123 17.75 -12.44 -4.00
N ARG A 124 18.86 -13.17 -4.05
CA ARG A 124 19.00 -14.41 -3.31
C ARG A 124 19.03 -14.20 -1.79
N ARG A 125 19.55 -13.08 -1.34
CA ARG A 125 19.63 -12.70 0.07
C ARG A 125 18.28 -12.37 0.67
N PHE A 126 17.48 -11.56 -0.04
CA PHE A 126 16.21 -11.03 0.50
C PHE A 126 14.97 -11.80 0.05
N PHE A 127 15.04 -12.53 -1.07
CA PHE A 127 13.90 -13.25 -1.64
C PHE A 127 14.28 -14.70 -2.03
N PRO A 128 14.87 -15.48 -1.13
CA PRO A 128 15.43 -16.81 -1.45
C PRO A 128 14.36 -17.81 -1.93
N GLU A 129 13.11 -17.64 -1.48
CA GLU A 129 12.01 -18.56 -1.82
C GLU A 129 11.25 -18.17 -3.10
N ILE A 130 11.60 -17.04 -3.73
CA ILE A 130 10.89 -16.57 -4.93
C ILE A 130 11.59 -17.08 -6.19
N PRO A 131 10.91 -17.90 -7.02
CA PRO A 131 11.48 -18.45 -8.24
C PRO A 131 11.42 -17.45 -9.41
N PHE A 132 12.30 -16.46 -9.41
CA PHE A 132 12.39 -15.53 -10.54
C PHE A 132 12.81 -16.26 -11.82
N VAL A 133 12.08 -16.05 -12.94
CA VAL A 133 12.40 -16.64 -14.23
C VAL A 133 13.66 -16.03 -14.86
N ALA A 134 13.99 -14.81 -14.45
CA ALA A 134 15.23 -14.13 -14.82
C ALA A 134 15.60 -13.10 -13.74
N ILE A 135 16.91 -13.01 -13.44
CA ILE A 135 17.49 -11.96 -12.60
C ILE A 135 18.55 -11.28 -13.46
N LEU A 136 18.23 -10.11 -14.00
CA LEU A 136 19.06 -9.43 -14.99
C LEU A 136 19.52 -8.08 -14.44
N GLY A 137 20.83 -7.91 -14.37
CA GLY A 137 21.54 -6.68 -14.05
C GLY A 137 22.36 -6.16 -15.23
N ASP A 138 23.18 -5.14 -15.00
CA ASP A 138 24.19 -4.67 -15.96
C ASP A 138 25.25 -5.78 -16.17
N SER A 139 25.45 -6.16 -17.41
CA SER A 139 26.42 -7.17 -17.82
C SER A 139 27.01 -6.86 -19.19
N PRO A 140 28.25 -7.28 -19.50
CA PRO A 140 28.87 -7.05 -20.80
C PRO A 140 27.96 -7.51 -21.94
N GLY A 141 27.78 -6.64 -22.93
CA GLY A 141 26.99 -6.94 -24.14
C GLY A 141 25.49 -6.67 -23.99
N ARG A 142 24.97 -6.37 -22.81
CA ARG A 142 23.58 -5.91 -22.62
C ARG A 142 23.54 -4.40 -22.41
N PRO A 143 22.92 -3.63 -23.31
CA PRO A 143 22.70 -2.20 -23.09
C PRO A 143 21.82 -1.96 -21.86
N LEU A 144 22.17 -0.91 -21.09
CA LEU A 144 21.40 -0.49 -19.92
C LEU A 144 19.98 -0.04 -20.30
N LYS A 145 19.06 -0.12 -19.33
CA LYS A 145 17.77 0.59 -19.42
C LYS A 145 18.04 2.10 -19.71
N PRO A 146 17.32 2.74 -20.64
CA PRO A 146 16.01 2.35 -21.18
C PRO A 146 16.07 1.50 -22.48
N SER A 147 17.17 0.83 -22.79
CA SER A 147 17.21 -0.10 -23.93
C SER A 147 16.24 -1.28 -23.71
N PRO A 148 15.52 -1.74 -24.77
CA PRO A 148 14.53 -2.80 -24.63
C PRO A 148 15.11 -4.21 -24.50
N GLU A 149 16.44 -4.39 -24.65
CA GLU A 149 17.07 -5.72 -24.69
C GLU A 149 16.78 -6.52 -23.42
N ILE A 150 16.78 -5.88 -22.24
CA ILE A 150 16.47 -6.54 -20.97
C ILE A 150 15.03 -7.08 -20.95
N VAL A 151 14.08 -6.33 -21.53
CA VAL A 151 12.68 -6.78 -21.68
C VAL A 151 12.60 -7.98 -22.61
N ARG A 152 13.24 -7.90 -23.79
CA ARG A 152 13.25 -8.98 -24.78
C ARG A 152 13.81 -10.27 -24.20
N GLU A 153 14.91 -10.17 -23.42
CA GLU A 153 15.51 -11.34 -22.77
C GLU A 153 14.57 -11.97 -21.74
N VAL A 154 13.90 -11.16 -20.91
CA VAL A 154 12.89 -11.67 -19.96
C VAL A 154 11.74 -12.35 -20.68
N LEU A 155 11.18 -11.72 -21.71
CA LEU A 155 10.05 -12.29 -22.47
C LEU A 155 10.44 -13.63 -23.10
N ALA A 156 11.64 -13.74 -23.67
CA ALA A 156 12.15 -14.99 -24.26
C ALA A 156 12.29 -16.08 -23.19
N LYS A 157 12.88 -15.78 -22.01
CA LYS A 157 13.05 -16.74 -20.91
C LYS A 157 11.70 -17.14 -20.31
N ALA A 158 10.77 -16.20 -20.20
CA ALA A 158 9.43 -16.45 -19.69
C ALA A 158 8.51 -17.16 -20.72
N GLY A 159 8.83 -17.12 -22.02
CA GLY A 159 7.94 -17.63 -23.08
C GLY A 159 6.61 -16.89 -23.13
N VAL A 160 6.62 -15.55 -23.01
CA VAL A 160 5.43 -14.70 -22.89
C VAL A 160 5.46 -13.64 -23.99
N ALA A 161 4.29 -13.32 -24.53
CA ALA A 161 4.15 -12.24 -25.49
C ALA A 161 4.16 -10.86 -24.78
N PRO A 162 4.61 -9.77 -25.44
CA PRO A 162 4.71 -8.45 -24.83
C PRO A 162 3.41 -7.96 -24.16
N GLN A 163 2.26 -8.18 -24.75
CA GLN A 163 0.95 -7.77 -24.22
C GLN A 163 0.54 -8.46 -22.90
N ASP A 164 1.23 -9.52 -22.52
CA ASP A 164 1.03 -10.28 -21.29
C ASP A 164 2.07 -9.93 -20.21
N ALA A 165 2.91 -8.91 -20.44
CA ALA A 165 3.98 -8.50 -19.56
C ALA A 165 3.77 -7.08 -19.01
N LEU A 166 4.24 -6.88 -17.78
CA LEU A 166 4.18 -5.58 -17.09
C LEU A 166 5.55 -5.27 -16.49
N MET A 167 6.02 -4.03 -16.64
CA MET A 167 7.16 -3.51 -15.90
C MET A 167 6.70 -2.70 -14.70
N VAL A 168 7.26 -2.98 -13.54
CA VAL A 168 7.07 -2.22 -12.30
C VAL A 168 8.40 -1.57 -11.93
N GLY A 169 8.42 -0.24 -11.78
CA GLY A 169 9.63 0.50 -11.45
C GLY A 169 9.34 1.89 -10.90
N ASP A 170 10.35 2.51 -10.25
CA ASP A 170 10.22 3.81 -9.61
C ASP A 170 10.74 4.99 -10.44
N SER A 171 11.16 4.75 -11.69
CA SER A 171 11.84 5.78 -12.48
C SER A 171 11.30 5.95 -13.90
N PRO A 172 11.45 7.15 -14.49
CA PRO A 172 11.18 7.36 -15.94
C PRO A 172 11.97 6.42 -16.84
N THR A 173 13.11 5.91 -16.38
CA THR A 173 13.93 4.94 -17.10
C THR A 173 13.18 3.63 -17.30
N ASP A 174 12.48 3.14 -16.25
CA ASP A 174 11.67 1.92 -16.31
C ASP A 174 10.50 2.09 -17.26
N MET A 175 9.81 3.22 -17.17
CA MET A 175 8.68 3.53 -18.05
C MET A 175 9.10 3.56 -19.51
N ARG A 176 10.25 4.18 -19.82
CA ARG A 176 10.81 4.20 -21.19
C ARG A 176 11.28 2.82 -21.64
N THR A 177 11.82 2.00 -20.72
CA THR A 177 12.22 0.62 -21.02
C THR A 177 11.03 -0.23 -21.42
N ALA A 178 9.94 -0.12 -20.67
CA ALA A 178 8.68 -0.81 -20.97
C ALA A 178 8.13 -0.38 -22.34
N ALA A 179 8.04 0.93 -22.58
CA ALA A 179 7.57 1.48 -23.86
C ALA A 179 8.42 1.00 -25.04
N ALA A 180 9.76 1.04 -24.91
CA ALA A 180 10.67 0.55 -25.93
C ALA A 180 10.56 -0.98 -26.14
N GLY A 181 10.25 -1.74 -25.10
CA GLY A 181 10.02 -3.17 -25.14
C GLY A 181 8.61 -3.58 -25.60
N GLY A 182 7.70 -2.62 -25.77
CA GLY A 182 6.30 -2.86 -26.17
C GLY A 182 5.46 -3.56 -25.10
N ILE A 183 5.76 -3.33 -23.83
CA ILE A 183 5.03 -3.88 -22.69
C ILE A 183 4.38 -2.75 -21.86
N ASP A 184 3.39 -3.10 -21.06
CA ASP A 184 2.78 -2.16 -20.11
C ASP A 184 3.75 -1.78 -18.98
N ALA A 185 3.50 -0.62 -18.35
CA ALA A 185 4.28 -0.12 -17.24
C ALA A 185 3.40 0.39 -16.10
N LEU A 186 3.87 0.20 -14.87
CA LEU A 186 3.28 0.69 -13.65
C LEU A 186 4.38 1.32 -12.77
N ALA A 187 4.25 2.62 -12.52
CA ALA A 187 5.18 3.36 -11.69
C ALA A 187 4.84 3.19 -10.20
N VAL A 188 5.85 3.20 -9.34
CA VAL A 188 5.72 3.18 -7.88
C VAL A 188 6.28 4.47 -7.27
N ALA A 189 5.61 5.03 -6.24
CA ALA A 189 5.92 6.34 -5.69
C ALA A 189 6.76 6.30 -4.38
N TRP A 190 7.14 5.13 -3.91
CA TRP A 190 7.97 4.99 -2.69
C TRP A 190 9.46 4.94 -2.95
N GLY A 191 9.88 4.90 -4.22
CA GLY A 191 11.27 4.82 -4.63
C GLY A 191 12.02 6.16 -4.61
N TYR A 192 12.98 6.30 -5.52
CA TYR A 192 13.92 7.43 -5.50
C TYR A 192 13.44 8.63 -6.32
N ARG A 193 12.44 8.48 -7.18
CA ARG A 193 11.91 9.57 -8.01
C ARG A 193 10.62 10.14 -7.42
N SER A 194 10.44 11.44 -7.61
CA SER A 194 9.23 12.10 -7.16
C SER A 194 8.02 11.72 -8.04
N PRO A 195 6.80 11.79 -7.50
CA PRO A 195 5.59 11.58 -8.28
C PRO A 195 5.47 12.50 -9.50
N GLU A 196 6.05 13.71 -9.43
CA GLU A 196 6.06 14.67 -10.53
C GLU A 196 6.91 14.19 -11.70
N GLU A 197 8.06 13.53 -11.43
CA GLU A 197 8.92 12.93 -12.47
C GLU A 197 8.24 11.72 -13.15
N LEU A 198 7.25 11.12 -12.50
CA LEU A 198 6.45 9.99 -12.99
C LEU A 198 5.09 10.43 -13.56
N ALA A 199 4.84 11.73 -13.64
CA ALA A 199 3.58 12.26 -14.16
C ALA A 199 3.28 11.77 -15.58
N GLY A 200 2.02 11.42 -15.83
CA GLY A 200 1.56 10.86 -17.11
C GLY A 200 1.65 9.33 -17.21
N HIS A 201 2.21 8.66 -16.20
CA HIS A 201 2.21 7.20 -16.09
C HIS A 201 1.19 6.71 -15.06
N ARG A 202 0.76 5.44 -15.20
CA ARG A 202 0.00 4.78 -14.14
C ARG A 202 0.90 4.69 -12.91
N LEU A 203 0.44 5.24 -11.78
CA LEU A 203 1.23 5.39 -10.56
C LEU A 203 0.47 4.83 -9.35
N VAL A 204 1.11 3.93 -8.61
CA VAL A 204 0.65 3.48 -7.29
C VAL A 204 1.53 4.07 -6.19
N ARG A 205 0.90 4.38 -5.04
CA ARG A 205 1.55 5.12 -3.96
C ARG A 205 1.98 4.26 -2.79
N SER A 206 1.61 2.99 -2.78
CA SER A 206 1.94 2.05 -1.69
C SER A 206 1.94 0.61 -2.19
N VAL A 207 2.62 -0.27 -1.45
CA VAL A 207 2.66 -1.71 -1.76
C VAL A 207 1.25 -2.35 -1.69
N PRO A 208 0.35 -2.03 -0.74
CA PRO A 208 -1.04 -2.49 -0.80
C PRO A 208 -1.76 -2.06 -2.07
N ALA A 209 -1.58 -0.82 -2.56
CA ALA A 209 -2.16 -0.38 -3.82
C ALA A 209 -1.58 -1.15 -5.03
N LEU A 210 -0.28 -1.45 -5.02
CA LEU A 210 0.35 -2.30 -6.04
C LEU A 210 -0.25 -3.71 -6.02
N ARG A 211 -0.46 -4.28 -4.84
CA ARG A 211 -1.09 -5.59 -4.69
C ARG A 211 -2.49 -5.62 -5.32
N ILE A 212 -3.32 -4.61 -5.02
CA ILE A 212 -4.67 -4.49 -5.59
C ILE A 212 -4.61 -4.37 -7.12
N GLU A 213 -3.68 -3.57 -7.63
CA GLU A 213 -3.50 -3.37 -9.07
C GLU A 213 -3.11 -4.67 -9.80
N LEU A 214 -2.26 -5.50 -9.17
CA LEU A 214 -1.74 -6.73 -9.75
C LEU A 214 -2.67 -7.94 -9.56
N LEU A 215 -3.34 -8.06 -8.42
CA LEU A 215 -4.09 -9.25 -8.01
C LEU A 215 -5.60 -9.02 -7.90
N GLY A 216 -6.04 -7.78 -7.94
CA GLY A 216 -7.41 -7.36 -7.67
C GLY A 216 -7.67 -7.17 -6.17
N PHE A 217 -8.78 -6.51 -5.86
CA PHE A 217 -9.21 -6.31 -4.49
C PHE A 217 -9.61 -7.65 -3.86
N TYR A 218 -9.02 -7.96 -2.71
CA TYR A 218 -9.28 -9.22 -2.02
C TYR A 218 -10.51 -9.12 -1.13
N VAL A 219 -11.40 -10.10 -1.23
CA VAL A 219 -12.49 -10.35 -0.26
C VAL A 219 -12.55 -11.86 -0.04
N SER A 220 -12.44 -12.30 1.21
CA SER A 220 -12.53 -13.72 1.56
C SER A 220 -13.93 -14.29 1.33
N GLU A 221 -14.07 -15.62 1.39
CA GLU A 221 -15.37 -16.24 1.63
C GLU A 221 -15.90 -15.83 3.02
N PRO A 222 -17.23 -15.78 3.21
CA PRO A 222 -17.83 -15.47 4.50
C PRO A 222 -17.44 -16.49 5.59
N LEU A 223 -17.03 -15.97 6.73
CA LEU A 223 -16.62 -16.73 7.92
C LEU A 223 -17.59 -16.44 9.08
N THR A 224 -17.87 -17.45 9.92
CA THR A 224 -18.71 -17.32 11.12
C THR A 224 -17.90 -17.42 12.42
N THR A 225 -16.59 -17.44 12.31
CA THR A 225 -15.65 -17.46 13.44
C THR A 225 -14.96 -16.11 13.58
N PRO A 226 -14.55 -15.68 14.80
CA PRO A 226 -13.80 -14.45 14.98
C PRO A 226 -12.43 -14.53 14.26
N PRO A 227 -11.75 -13.40 14.02
CA PRO A 227 -10.37 -13.39 13.58
C PRO A 227 -9.47 -14.20 14.53
N ALA A 228 -8.42 -14.84 13.98
CA ALA A 228 -7.46 -15.60 14.79
C ALA A 228 -6.68 -14.70 15.77
N THR A 229 -6.46 -13.46 15.38
CA THR A 229 -5.84 -12.38 16.18
C THR A 229 -6.65 -11.10 16.01
N PHE A 230 -6.74 -10.29 17.05
CA PHE A 230 -7.44 -9.01 16.99
C PHE A 230 -6.44 -7.86 16.80
N GLU A 231 -6.75 -6.99 15.87
CA GLU A 231 -5.90 -5.82 15.56
C GLU A 231 -6.11 -4.68 16.57
N THR A 232 -7.31 -4.58 17.14
CA THR A 232 -7.67 -3.49 18.07
C THR A 232 -8.43 -4.00 19.28
N PRO A 233 -8.38 -3.30 20.43
CA PRO A 233 -9.22 -3.63 21.60
C PRO A 233 -10.72 -3.59 21.28
N LEU A 234 -11.16 -2.68 20.40
CA LEU A 234 -12.56 -2.63 19.98
C LEU A 234 -12.95 -3.90 19.21
N GLN A 235 -12.14 -4.34 18.26
CA GLN A 235 -12.41 -5.57 17.52
C GLN A 235 -12.60 -6.75 18.46
N ALA A 236 -11.71 -6.92 19.43
CA ALA A 236 -11.85 -7.97 20.44
C ALA A 236 -13.16 -7.87 21.21
N LEU A 237 -13.54 -6.66 21.65
CA LEU A 237 -14.78 -6.42 22.40
C LEU A 237 -16.03 -6.69 21.54
N VAL A 238 -16.02 -6.34 20.26
CA VAL A 238 -17.12 -6.62 19.33
C VAL A 238 -17.41 -8.13 19.27
N TYR A 239 -16.38 -8.95 19.06
CA TYR A 239 -16.56 -10.41 18.96
C TYR A 239 -16.86 -11.05 20.33
N GLN A 240 -16.35 -10.51 21.44
CA GLN A 240 -16.75 -10.92 22.78
C GLN A 240 -18.24 -10.64 23.03
N THR A 241 -18.74 -9.47 22.62
CA THR A 241 -20.16 -9.10 22.72
C THR A 241 -21.03 -10.01 21.85
N PHE A 242 -20.61 -10.29 20.62
CA PHE A 242 -21.36 -11.24 19.78
C PHE A 242 -21.47 -12.63 20.43
N ALA A 243 -20.39 -13.10 21.04
CA ALA A 243 -20.39 -14.40 21.73
C ALA A 243 -21.24 -14.41 23.02
N SER A 244 -21.09 -13.38 23.87
CA SER A 244 -21.83 -13.32 25.15
C SER A 244 -23.32 -13.15 24.96
N GLU A 245 -23.73 -12.37 23.95
CA GLU A 245 -25.14 -12.10 23.66
C GLU A 245 -25.75 -13.08 22.65
N ASN A 246 -24.97 -14.07 22.19
CA ASN A 246 -25.37 -15.05 21.17
C ASN A 246 -25.87 -14.41 19.88
N ILE A 247 -25.22 -13.34 19.41
CA ILE A 247 -25.55 -12.64 18.16
C ILE A 247 -24.94 -13.41 16.98
N PRO A 248 -25.76 -13.95 16.07
CA PRO A 248 -25.28 -14.59 14.86
C PRO A 248 -24.68 -13.53 13.90
N TYR A 249 -23.51 -13.81 13.36
CA TYR A 249 -22.86 -12.95 12.38
C TYR A 249 -22.16 -13.77 11.29
N SER A 250 -21.86 -13.12 10.19
CA SER A 250 -20.82 -13.54 9.28
C SER A 250 -19.84 -12.37 9.03
N ARG A 251 -18.59 -12.70 8.75
CA ARG A 251 -17.57 -11.69 8.42
C ARG A 251 -16.81 -12.05 7.16
N VAL A 252 -16.20 -11.06 6.54
CA VAL A 252 -15.23 -11.24 5.46
C VAL A 252 -13.97 -10.47 5.81
N ASP A 253 -12.81 -11.07 5.51
CA ASP A 253 -11.52 -10.40 5.56
C ASP A 253 -11.23 -9.82 4.19
N THR A 254 -10.68 -8.60 4.14
CA THR A 254 -10.50 -7.87 2.89
C THR A 254 -9.14 -7.16 2.88
N ASP A 255 -8.74 -6.70 1.70
CA ASP A 255 -7.82 -5.56 1.64
C ASP A 255 -8.47 -4.35 2.33
N PRO A 256 -7.70 -3.33 2.77
CA PRO A 256 -8.29 -2.15 3.39
C PRO A 256 -9.37 -1.52 2.50
N GLY A 257 -10.63 -1.62 2.93
CA GLY A 257 -11.79 -1.10 2.19
C GLY A 257 -12.00 0.38 2.51
N ILE A 258 -11.43 1.27 1.70
CA ILE A 258 -11.45 2.72 1.95
C ILE A 258 -12.25 3.47 0.89
N THR A 259 -12.29 2.97 -0.35
CA THR A 259 -12.99 3.62 -1.47
C THR A 259 -14.42 3.11 -1.65
N MET A 260 -15.19 3.88 -2.42
CA MET A 260 -16.56 3.48 -2.83
C MET A 260 -16.55 2.17 -3.65
N GLU A 261 -15.52 1.97 -4.47
CA GLU A 261 -15.34 0.78 -5.30
C GLU A 261 -15.02 -0.45 -4.43
N ASP A 262 -14.13 -0.29 -3.44
CA ASP A 262 -13.81 -1.34 -2.48
C ASP A 262 -15.07 -1.81 -1.73
N CYS A 263 -15.87 -0.87 -1.23
CA CYS A 263 -17.12 -1.17 -0.54
C CYS A 263 -18.15 -1.84 -1.46
N ALA A 264 -18.16 -1.54 -2.76
CA ALA A 264 -19.02 -2.24 -3.72
C ALA A 264 -18.57 -3.70 -3.92
N HIS A 265 -17.26 -3.97 -4.00
CA HIS A 265 -16.72 -5.33 -4.07
C HIS A 265 -17.07 -6.15 -2.81
N ILE A 266 -16.93 -5.55 -1.64
CA ILE A 266 -17.27 -6.19 -0.36
C ILE A 266 -18.78 -6.48 -0.31
N SER A 267 -19.61 -5.47 -0.62
CA SER A 267 -21.08 -5.60 -0.63
C SER A 267 -21.58 -6.70 -1.57
N ALA A 268 -20.95 -6.82 -2.75
CA ALA A 268 -21.26 -7.87 -3.71
C ALA A 268 -20.95 -9.28 -3.16
N ARG A 269 -19.85 -9.42 -2.39
CA ARG A 269 -19.44 -10.69 -1.76
C ARG A 269 -20.38 -11.11 -0.62
N ILE A 270 -20.75 -10.16 0.26
CA ILE A 270 -21.58 -10.46 1.43
C ILE A 270 -23.08 -10.42 1.15
N GLY A 271 -23.49 -9.95 -0.03
CA GLY A 271 -24.89 -9.83 -0.45
C GLY A 271 -25.71 -8.79 0.33
N VAL A 272 -25.03 -7.86 1.01
CA VAL A 272 -25.62 -6.77 1.79
C VAL A 272 -24.83 -5.50 1.55
N GLN A 273 -25.52 -4.38 1.37
CA GLN A 273 -24.81 -3.10 1.21
C GLN A 273 -24.19 -2.65 2.53
N ILE A 274 -22.90 -2.35 2.52
CA ILE A 274 -22.19 -1.80 3.68
C ILE A 274 -22.73 -0.41 3.97
N VAL A 275 -22.99 -0.13 5.24
CA VAL A 275 -23.39 1.20 5.68
C VAL A 275 -22.17 2.14 5.77
N LYS A 276 -22.43 3.42 5.63
CA LYS A 276 -21.49 4.48 5.92
C LYS A 276 -21.76 5.02 7.33
N THR A 277 -20.72 5.04 8.17
CA THR A 277 -20.79 5.64 9.51
C THR A 277 -19.96 6.93 9.52
N ILE A 278 -20.59 8.04 9.92
CA ILE A 278 -20.01 9.38 9.92
C ILE A 278 -19.89 9.86 11.36
N PHE A 279 -18.72 10.39 11.74
CA PHE A 279 -18.52 10.96 13.07
C PHE A 279 -18.51 12.48 13.03
N LEU A 280 -19.46 13.08 13.75
CA LEU A 280 -19.76 14.51 13.71
C LEU A 280 -19.67 15.12 15.11
N CYS A 281 -19.44 16.42 15.17
CA CYS A 281 -19.45 17.20 16.41
C CYS A 281 -20.13 18.57 16.21
N ASN A 282 -20.64 19.13 17.31
CA ASN A 282 -21.05 20.52 17.34
C ASN A 282 -19.85 21.48 17.31
N ARG A 283 -20.06 22.77 17.11
CA ARG A 283 -19.00 23.77 17.02
C ARG A 283 -18.10 23.84 18.27
N GLN A 284 -18.66 23.59 19.47
CA GLN A 284 -17.95 23.62 20.75
C GLN A 284 -17.23 22.29 21.06
N GLN A 285 -17.39 21.25 20.25
CA GLN A 285 -16.90 19.91 20.48
C GLN A 285 -17.33 19.32 21.85
N THR A 286 -18.55 19.60 22.26
CA THR A 286 -19.17 19.11 23.50
C THR A 286 -20.25 18.06 23.25
N ALA A 287 -20.74 17.93 22.03
CA ALA A 287 -21.68 16.92 21.59
C ALA A 287 -21.16 16.25 20.33
N PHE A 288 -21.18 14.90 20.34
CA PHE A 288 -20.67 14.07 19.26
C PHE A 288 -21.75 13.12 18.79
N TYR A 289 -21.73 12.81 17.47
CA TYR A 289 -22.76 11.99 16.83
C TYR A 289 -22.09 10.91 15.96
N LEU A 290 -22.50 9.66 16.12
CA LEU A 290 -22.23 8.58 15.16
C LEU A 290 -23.48 8.42 14.30
N TYR A 291 -23.39 8.83 13.05
CA TYR A 291 -24.49 8.76 12.09
C TYR A 291 -24.28 7.63 11.09
N VAL A 292 -25.20 6.70 11.08
CA VAL A 292 -25.25 5.55 10.18
C VAL A 292 -26.20 5.81 9.05
N THR A 293 -25.73 5.77 7.83
CA THR A 293 -26.53 6.05 6.63
C THR A 293 -26.15 5.11 5.49
N SER A 294 -26.92 5.10 4.43
CA SER A 294 -26.59 4.34 3.21
C SER A 294 -25.29 4.83 2.59
N HIS A 295 -24.52 3.88 2.07
CA HIS A 295 -23.21 4.13 1.49
C HIS A 295 -23.27 5.16 0.34
N ASP A 296 -24.29 5.09 -0.51
CA ASP A 296 -24.51 5.92 -1.68
C ASP A 296 -25.21 7.29 -1.37
N LYS A 297 -25.78 7.45 -0.16
CA LYS A 297 -26.47 8.67 0.24
C LYS A 297 -25.46 9.79 0.53
N PRO A 298 -25.49 10.93 -0.18
CA PRO A 298 -24.66 12.09 0.16
C PRO A 298 -25.00 12.61 1.56
N PHE A 299 -23.98 12.95 2.35
CA PHE A 299 -24.20 13.61 3.64
C PHE A 299 -24.44 15.10 3.43
N VAL A 300 -25.61 15.57 3.86
CA VAL A 300 -25.99 16.99 3.84
C VAL A 300 -26.20 17.49 5.27
N THR A 301 -25.27 18.30 5.76
CA THR A 301 -25.25 18.79 7.16
C THR A 301 -26.58 19.48 7.54
N ARG A 302 -27.15 20.27 6.64
CA ARG A 302 -28.42 21.00 6.88
C ARG A 302 -29.55 20.02 7.17
N ASP A 303 -29.67 18.96 6.38
CA ASP A 303 -30.78 18.01 6.49
C ASP A 303 -30.65 17.17 7.77
N PHE A 304 -29.42 16.74 8.10
CA PHE A 304 -29.12 16.08 9.36
C PHE A 304 -29.47 16.94 10.59
N CYS A 305 -29.03 18.21 10.59
CA CYS A 305 -29.33 19.13 11.71
C CYS A 305 -30.83 19.43 11.82
N SER A 306 -31.50 19.56 10.70
CA SER A 306 -32.96 19.82 10.65
C SER A 306 -33.73 18.60 11.20
N ALA A 307 -33.36 17.40 10.83
CA ALA A 307 -34.02 16.17 11.29
C ALA A 307 -33.91 15.99 12.83
N LEU A 308 -32.78 16.42 13.41
CA LEU A 308 -32.55 16.31 14.86
C LEU A 308 -32.93 17.57 15.66
N GLY A 309 -33.27 18.68 15.01
CA GLY A 309 -33.53 19.94 15.68
C GLY A 309 -32.32 20.55 16.39
N ILE A 310 -31.11 20.29 15.89
CA ILE A 310 -29.85 20.69 16.51
C ILE A 310 -29.11 21.80 15.72
N PRO A 311 -28.21 22.56 16.38
CA PRO A 311 -27.32 23.49 15.68
C PRO A 311 -26.42 22.78 14.68
N ARG A 312 -25.80 23.56 13.79
CA ARG A 312 -24.88 23.07 12.75
C ARG A 312 -23.76 22.21 13.34
N VAL A 313 -23.57 21.02 12.76
CA VAL A 313 -22.46 20.11 13.04
C VAL A 313 -21.41 20.16 11.92
N SER A 314 -20.22 19.63 12.20
CA SER A 314 -19.12 19.40 11.27
C SER A 314 -18.50 18.01 11.50
N PHE A 315 -17.67 17.54 10.60
CA PHE A 315 -16.85 16.35 10.87
C PHE A 315 -15.96 16.59 12.09
N ALA A 316 -15.92 15.63 13.01
CA ALA A 316 -15.00 15.67 14.13
C ALA A 316 -13.57 15.37 13.66
N SER A 317 -12.57 15.75 14.46
CA SER A 317 -11.17 15.45 14.15
C SER A 317 -10.87 13.95 14.29
N ALA A 318 -9.80 13.48 13.60
CA ALA A 318 -9.34 12.10 13.71
C ALA A 318 -8.92 11.73 15.14
N GLU A 319 -8.37 12.68 15.91
CA GLU A 319 -8.01 12.50 17.31
C GLU A 319 -9.24 12.24 18.18
N ARG A 320 -10.32 13.05 18.02
CA ARG A 320 -11.57 12.85 18.76
C ARG A 320 -12.29 11.57 18.36
N LEU A 321 -12.21 11.20 17.07
CA LEU A 321 -12.72 9.91 16.61
C LEU A 321 -12.02 8.77 17.37
N TRP A 322 -10.70 8.76 17.40
CA TRP A 322 -9.91 7.77 18.11
C TRP A 322 -10.22 7.75 19.62
N GLU A 323 -10.19 8.90 20.28
CA GLU A 323 -10.44 9.01 21.72
C GLU A 323 -11.79 8.47 22.14
N LEU A 324 -12.85 8.74 21.37
CA LEU A 324 -14.22 8.40 21.76
C LEU A 324 -14.71 7.05 21.20
N THR A 325 -14.16 6.59 20.10
CA THR A 325 -14.66 5.39 19.40
C THR A 325 -13.62 4.29 19.23
N GLY A 326 -12.34 4.55 19.54
CA GLY A 326 -11.26 3.57 19.42
C GLY A 326 -10.95 3.15 17.99
N VAL A 327 -11.39 3.93 16.97
CA VAL A 327 -11.15 3.63 15.56
C VAL A 327 -10.49 4.78 14.82
N HIS A 328 -9.82 4.47 13.72
CA HIS A 328 -9.28 5.44 12.78
C HIS A 328 -10.27 5.76 11.65
N VAL A 329 -9.98 6.83 10.93
CA VAL A 329 -10.71 7.17 9.70
C VAL A 329 -10.65 5.98 8.72
N GLY A 330 -11.80 5.62 8.13
CA GLY A 330 -11.94 4.44 7.28
C GLY A 330 -12.46 3.18 8.01
N ALA A 331 -12.41 3.16 9.37
CA ALA A 331 -12.92 2.05 10.17
C ALA A 331 -14.05 2.48 11.14
N THR A 332 -14.66 3.66 10.90
CA THR A 332 -15.73 4.18 11.77
C THR A 332 -16.94 3.26 11.75
N THR A 333 -17.40 2.86 12.93
CA THR A 333 -18.47 1.87 13.07
C THR A 333 -19.39 2.20 14.27
N ILE A 334 -20.69 1.89 14.14
CA ILE A 334 -21.64 1.99 15.24
C ILE A 334 -21.32 0.97 16.35
N LEU A 335 -20.59 -0.09 16.01
CA LEU A 335 -20.20 -1.11 16.99
C LEU A 335 -19.31 -0.56 18.11
N SER A 336 -18.67 0.60 17.92
CA SER A 336 -17.93 1.29 18.97
C SER A 336 -18.80 1.79 20.13
N ALA A 337 -20.12 1.81 19.98
CA ALA A 337 -21.06 2.21 21.05
C ALA A 337 -20.94 1.37 22.34
N VAL A 338 -20.34 0.18 22.29
CA VAL A 338 -20.11 -0.65 23.49
C VAL A 338 -18.94 -0.15 24.35
N LEU A 339 -18.09 0.71 23.81
CA LEU A 339 -16.95 1.26 24.55
C LEU A 339 -17.43 2.23 25.65
N PRO A 340 -16.86 2.19 26.86
CA PRO A 340 -17.20 3.12 27.94
C PRO A 340 -17.03 4.59 27.55
N GLN A 341 -15.98 4.93 26.82
CA GLN A 341 -15.69 6.29 26.36
C GLN A 341 -16.68 6.80 25.30
N ALA A 342 -17.40 5.90 24.62
CA ALA A 342 -18.46 6.27 23.68
C ALA A 342 -19.82 6.55 24.35
N ALA A 343 -19.95 6.42 25.67
CA ALA A 343 -21.22 6.59 26.38
C ALA A 343 -21.89 7.96 26.19
N GLY A 344 -21.11 9.00 25.89
CA GLY A 344 -21.60 10.36 25.61
C GLY A 344 -21.81 10.66 24.12
N VAL A 345 -21.66 9.68 23.24
CA VAL A 345 -21.84 9.86 21.80
C VAL A 345 -23.27 9.53 21.42
N HIS A 346 -23.95 10.46 20.76
CA HIS A 346 -25.31 10.26 20.25
C HIS A 346 -25.30 9.33 19.04
N LEU A 347 -26.03 8.24 19.11
CA LEU A 347 -26.20 7.31 18.00
C LEU A 347 -27.38 7.77 17.14
N VAL A 348 -27.14 7.90 15.83
CA VAL A 348 -28.16 8.31 14.86
C VAL A 348 -28.13 7.34 13.68
N MET A 349 -29.30 6.92 13.20
CA MET A 349 -29.40 6.00 12.07
C MET A 349 -30.51 6.42 11.13
N ASP A 350 -30.28 6.28 9.83
CA ASP A 350 -31.33 6.44 8.82
C ASP A 350 -32.39 5.35 9.00
N ALA A 351 -33.65 5.76 8.90
CA ALA A 351 -34.81 4.87 8.97
C ALA A 351 -34.75 3.73 7.93
N ALA A 352 -34.22 4.01 6.75
CA ALA A 352 -34.04 2.98 5.72
C ALA A 352 -33.10 1.85 6.16
N ILE A 353 -32.04 2.19 6.89
CA ILE A 353 -31.10 1.19 7.45
C ILE A 353 -31.77 0.42 8.59
N ALA A 354 -32.45 1.14 9.50
CA ALA A 354 -33.14 0.53 10.65
C ALA A 354 -34.26 -0.45 10.25
N ARG A 355 -34.91 -0.21 9.10
CA ARG A 355 -35.97 -1.09 8.54
C ARG A 355 -35.41 -2.25 7.70
N GLY A 356 -34.12 -2.23 7.37
CA GLY A 356 -33.49 -3.31 6.60
C GLY A 356 -33.43 -4.62 7.39
N GLU A 357 -33.50 -5.76 6.72
CA GLU A 357 -33.39 -7.07 7.38
C GLU A 357 -31.98 -7.35 7.88
N ARG A 358 -30.98 -6.95 7.09
CA ARG A 358 -29.56 -7.21 7.36
C ARG A 358 -28.76 -5.92 7.40
N PHE A 359 -27.77 -5.93 8.26
CA PHE A 359 -26.87 -4.82 8.51
C PHE A 359 -25.43 -5.24 8.24
N ALA A 360 -24.64 -4.41 7.57
CA ALA A 360 -23.24 -4.68 7.30
C ALA A 360 -22.39 -3.45 7.55
N CYS A 361 -21.34 -3.61 8.36
CA CYS A 361 -20.38 -2.54 8.67
C CYS A 361 -18.98 -3.12 8.93
N THR A 362 -17.97 -2.26 9.07
CA THR A 362 -16.66 -2.67 9.59
C THR A 362 -16.76 -3.06 11.07
N ASP A 363 -15.93 -4.01 11.51
CA ASP A 363 -15.79 -4.43 12.90
C ASP A 363 -14.89 -3.52 13.75
N GLY A 364 -14.51 -2.35 13.21
CA GLY A 364 -13.56 -1.41 13.81
C GLY A 364 -12.17 -1.47 13.21
N THR A 365 -11.98 -2.28 12.14
CA THR A 365 -10.78 -2.32 11.32
C THR A 365 -11.13 -2.05 9.85
N PRO A 366 -10.22 -1.53 9.03
CA PRO A 366 -10.50 -1.32 7.61
C PRO A 366 -10.42 -2.62 6.78
N THR A 367 -10.07 -3.74 7.40
CA THR A 367 -9.74 -5.03 6.77
C THR A 367 -10.74 -6.14 7.07
N CYS A 368 -11.76 -5.85 7.89
CA CYS A 368 -12.77 -6.84 8.24
C CYS A 368 -14.16 -6.21 8.32
N PHE A 369 -15.12 -6.83 7.65
CA PHE A 369 -16.50 -6.37 7.62
C PHE A 369 -17.45 -7.48 8.11
N VAL A 370 -18.37 -7.10 8.99
CA VAL A 370 -19.34 -8.01 9.60
C VAL A 370 -20.74 -7.75 9.07
N THR A 371 -21.52 -8.84 8.99
CA THR A 371 -22.92 -8.81 8.63
C THR A 371 -23.72 -9.52 9.72
N LEU A 372 -24.80 -8.90 10.18
CA LEU A 372 -25.71 -9.46 11.17
C LEU A 372 -27.16 -9.07 10.83
N HIS A 373 -28.16 -9.63 11.54
CA HIS A 373 -29.50 -9.14 11.42
C HIS A 373 -29.64 -7.76 12.05
N THR A 374 -30.33 -6.85 11.39
CA THR A 374 -30.56 -5.48 11.91
C THR A 374 -31.26 -5.53 13.26
N ARG A 375 -32.17 -6.47 13.45
CA ARG A 375 -32.85 -6.69 14.73
C ARG A 375 -31.85 -7.00 15.86
N ASP A 376 -30.90 -7.89 15.63
CA ASP A 376 -29.91 -8.27 16.64
C ASP A 376 -28.98 -7.08 16.98
N LEU A 377 -28.66 -6.23 15.99
CA LEU A 377 -27.95 -4.97 16.25
C LEU A 377 -28.78 -4.06 17.15
N LEU A 378 -30.05 -3.81 16.82
CA LEU A 378 -30.89 -2.81 17.50
C LEU A 378 -31.37 -3.27 18.87
N GLU A 379 -31.84 -4.49 18.98
CA GLU A 379 -32.51 -5.00 20.18
C GLU A 379 -31.54 -5.68 21.17
N THR A 380 -30.39 -6.18 20.69
CA THR A 380 -29.42 -6.92 21.51
C THR A 380 -28.11 -6.17 21.66
N TYR A 381 -27.40 -5.88 20.57
CA TYR A 381 -26.07 -5.24 20.64
C TYR A 381 -26.12 -3.81 21.18
N LEU A 382 -27.10 -3.03 20.76
CA LEU A 382 -27.33 -1.66 21.21
C LEU A 382 -28.37 -1.59 22.36
N ALA A 383 -28.70 -2.69 23.00
CA ALA A 383 -29.66 -2.72 24.13
C ALA A 383 -29.25 -1.70 25.21
N GLY A 384 -30.20 -0.89 25.65
CA GLY A 384 -29.99 0.15 26.66
C GLY A 384 -29.24 1.41 26.14
N LYS A 385 -28.92 1.52 24.85
CA LYS A 385 -28.39 2.73 24.21
C LYS A 385 -29.53 3.54 23.58
N GLU A 386 -29.45 4.84 23.71
CA GLU A 386 -30.37 5.73 22.99
C GLU A 386 -29.95 5.82 21.52
N LEU A 387 -30.83 5.41 20.62
CA LEU A 387 -30.65 5.49 19.17
C LEU A 387 -31.73 6.37 18.56
N LEU A 388 -31.32 7.44 17.91
CA LEU A 388 -32.20 8.36 17.17
C LEU A 388 -32.35 7.88 15.73
N ILE A 389 -33.57 7.64 15.29
CA ILE A 389 -33.86 7.25 13.90
C ILE A 389 -34.41 8.47 13.15
N ILE A 390 -33.79 8.78 12.01
CA ILE A 390 -34.19 9.92 11.15
C ILE A 390 -34.54 9.44 9.74
N GLU A 391 -35.44 10.16 9.05
CA GLU A 391 -35.85 9.84 7.67
C GLU A 391 -34.89 10.37 6.61
#